data_22da7dab35399d173bb40a16c85e7927
#
_entry.id   22da7dab35399d173bb40a16c85e7927
#
_cell.length_a   1.000
_cell.length_b   1.000
_cell.length_c   1.000
_cell.angle_alpha   90.00
_cell.angle_beta   90.00
_cell.angle_gamma   90.00
#
_symmetry.space_group_name_H-M   'P 1'
#
loop_
_entity.id
_entity.type
_entity.pdbx_description
1 polymer ?
#
loop_
_entity_poly.entity_id
_entity_poly.type
_entity_poly.pdbx_seq_one_letter_code
_entity_poly.pdbx_strand_id
1 'polypeptide(L)'
;MKAVVYEGPMTVSVKDVPDARIERPTDALVRITTTNICGSDLHMYEGRTDMEPGRVLGHENMGEVIEVGEGVDLVKVGDMVCLPFNVSCGSCANCNQGLTAFCLVANPAPGMAGAAYGFADMGPWSGGQAELLRVPWADFNCLVLPPDARDISRQKDYVMLADIFPTGWHATELACVQPGDSVAVYGAGPVGLMAAYSAIIKGANKVMVVDRHPDRLRLAEQIGAIPIDDSKGCQAPGLMESWSAGFQGCGDGVGHRV
;
A
#
# COMPACT_ATOMS: atom_id res chain seq x y z
N MET A 1 9.54 -19.30 13.41
CA MET A 1 9.61 -17.84 13.39
C MET A 1 8.47 -17.22 14.16
N LYS A 2 8.64 -16.02 14.69
CA LYS A 2 7.55 -15.27 15.31
C LYS A 2 6.76 -14.49 14.26
N ALA A 3 5.43 -14.44 14.43
CA ALA A 3 4.52 -13.72 13.55
C ALA A 3 3.33 -13.16 14.31
N VAL A 4 2.73 -12.08 13.80
CA VAL A 4 1.45 -11.55 14.27
C VAL A 4 0.34 -12.33 13.61
N VAL A 5 -0.42 -13.06 14.42
CA VAL A 5 -1.48 -13.97 13.95
C VAL A 5 -2.84 -13.42 14.36
N TYR A 6 -3.77 -13.37 13.40
CA TYR A 6 -5.17 -13.05 13.66
C TYR A 6 -5.87 -14.22 14.35
N GLU A 7 -6.54 -13.97 15.47
CA GLU A 7 -7.24 -14.98 16.27
C GLU A 7 -8.78 -14.86 16.19
N GLY A 8 -9.25 -13.78 15.65
CA GLY A 8 -10.66 -13.41 15.58
C GLY A 8 -10.85 -11.90 15.79
N PRO A 9 -12.07 -11.40 15.69
CA PRO A 9 -12.35 -9.97 15.85
C PRO A 9 -11.78 -9.41 17.16
N MET A 10 -11.10 -8.26 17.07
CA MET A 10 -10.44 -7.56 18.17
C MET A 10 -9.31 -8.35 18.86
N THR A 11 -8.79 -9.41 18.23
CA THR A 11 -7.80 -10.28 18.85
C THR A 11 -6.69 -10.66 17.86
N VAL A 12 -5.47 -10.29 18.19
CA VAL A 12 -4.23 -10.74 17.54
C VAL A 12 -3.22 -11.19 18.59
N SER A 13 -2.34 -12.09 18.23
CA SER A 13 -1.28 -12.54 19.12
C SER A 13 0.03 -12.75 18.38
N VAL A 14 1.15 -12.60 19.08
CA VAL A 14 2.46 -13.01 18.56
C VAL A 14 2.68 -14.48 18.89
N LYS A 15 2.82 -15.31 17.85
CA LYS A 15 3.01 -16.76 17.99
C LYS A 15 4.25 -17.25 17.26
N ASP A 16 4.74 -18.41 17.70
CA ASP A 16 5.67 -19.20 16.92
C ASP A 16 4.88 -19.97 15.84
N VAL A 17 5.24 -19.71 14.59
CA VAL A 17 4.69 -20.36 13.39
C VAL A 17 5.83 -21.05 12.63
N PRO A 18 5.56 -22.01 11.73
CA PRO A 18 6.59 -22.59 10.87
C PRO A 18 7.36 -21.49 10.11
N ASP A 19 8.68 -21.68 9.97
CA ASP A 19 9.49 -20.75 9.21
C ASP A 19 9.07 -20.72 7.73
N ALA A 20 9.03 -19.51 7.16
CA ALA A 20 8.91 -19.37 5.73
C ALA A 20 10.14 -19.96 5.02
N ARG A 21 9.96 -20.52 3.83
CA ARG A 21 11.02 -21.17 3.05
C ARG A 21 10.76 -21.04 1.55
N ILE A 22 11.79 -21.22 0.74
CA ILE A 22 11.67 -21.36 -0.72
C ILE A 22 10.82 -22.60 -1.03
N GLU A 23 9.83 -22.48 -1.86
CA GLU A 23 8.96 -23.56 -2.34
C GLU A 23 9.01 -23.73 -3.86
N ARG A 24 9.41 -22.68 -4.57
CA ARG A 24 9.51 -22.66 -6.04
C ARG A 24 10.84 -22.06 -6.47
N PRO A 25 11.38 -22.45 -7.62
CA PRO A 25 12.62 -21.85 -8.15
C PRO A 25 12.61 -20.33 -8.27
N THR A 26 11.45 -19.73 -8.44
CA THR A 26 11.27 -18.27 -8.60
C THR A 26 11.01 -17.51 -7.31
N ASP A 27 11.05 -18.18 -6.17
CA ASP A 27 10.81 -17.55 -4.86
C ASP A 27 12.09 -16.92 -4.30
N ALA A 28 11.91 -15.89 -3.47
CA ALA A 28 12.93 -15.41 -2.54
C ALA A 28 12.44 -15.54 -1.10
N LEU A 29 13.37 -15.67 -0.17
CA LEU A 29 13.14 -15.57 1.26
C LEU A 29 13.68 -14.24 1.77
N VAL A 30 12.82 -13.46 2.40
CA VAL A 30 13.13 -12.12 2.90
C VAL A 30 13.05 -12.12 4.42
N ARG A 31 14.09 -11.65 5.09
CA ARG A 31 14.07 -11.30 6.50
C ARG A 31 13.47 -9.91 6.63
N ILE A 32 12.29 -9.83 7.22
CA ILE A 32 11.57 -8.57 7.38
C ILE A 32 12.29 -7.70 8.41
N THR A 33 12.56 -6.45 8.04
CA THR A 33 13.17 -5.44 8.90
C THR A 33 12.19 -4.36 9.31
N THR A 34 11.23 -4.07 8.45
CA THR A 34 10.21 -3.05 8.68
C THR A 34 8.91 -3.47 8.03
N THR A 35 7.80 -3.27 8.72
CA THR A 35 6.45 -3.47 8.21
C THR A 35 5.52 -2.40 8.78
N ASN A 36 4.50 -1.99 8.04
CA ASN A 36 3.48 -1.07 8.51
C ASN A 36 2.21 -1.81 8.94
N ILE A 37 1.33 -1.08 9.63
CA ILE A 37 -0.05 -1.44 9.90
C ILE A 37 -0.93 -0.52 9.06
N CYS A 38 -1.66 -1.09 8.11
CA CYS A 38 -2.58 -0.37 7.23
C CYS A 38 -3.98 -0.25 7.85
N GLY A 39 -4.78 0.69 7.36
CA GLY A 39 -6.20 0.77 7.71
C GLY A 39 -6.99 -0.48 7.35
N SER A 40 -6.59 -1.21 6.30
CA SER A 40 -7.19 -2.48 5.91
C SER A 40 -6.90 -3.63 6.90
N ASP A 41 -5.72 -3.66 7.55
CA ASP A 41 -5.46 -4.57 8.67
C ASP A 41 -6.43 -4.33 9.82
N LEU A 42 -6.75 -3.05 10.10
CA LEU A 42 -7.74 -2.70 11.13
C LEU A 42 -9.15 -3.17 10.76
N HIS A 43 -9.53 -3.17 9.48
CA HIS A 43 -10.82 -3.69 9.04
C HIS A 43 -10.95 -5.20 9.32
N MET A 44 -9.87 -5.97 9.07
CA MET A 44 -9.82 -7.39 9.42
C MET A 44 -9.82 -7.58 10.94
N TYR A 45 -9.00 -6.81 11.67
CA TYR A 45 -8.93 -6.85 13.13
C TYR A 45 -10.29 -6.57 13.79
N GLU A 46 -11.04 -5.58 13.31
CA GLU A 46 -12.35 -5.21 13.85
C GLU A 46 -13.48 -6.14 13.36
N GLY A 47 -13.21 -7.11 12.50
CA GLY A 47 -14.22 -8.01 11.94
C GLY A 47 -15.13 -7.36 10.90
N ARG A 48 -14.74 -6.23 10.32
CA ARG A 48 -15.47 -5.60 9.20
C ARG A 48 -15.18 -6.28 7.86
N THR A 49 -14.08 -6.98 7.78
CA THR A 49 -13.70 -7.87 6.68
C THR A 49 -13.49 -9.25 7.27
N ASP A 50 -14.21 -10.24 6.76
CA ASP A 50 -14.11 -11.62 7.24
C ASP A 50 -12.69 -12.15 6.98
N MET A 51 -12.08 -12.70 8.02
CA MET A 51 -10.76 -13.32 7.97
C MET A 51 -10.74 -14.56 8.85
N GLU A 52 -10.18 -15.64 8.33
CA GLU A 52 -10.05 -16.88 9.10
C GLU A 52 -8.99 -16.73 10.20
N PRO A 53 -9.28 -17.17 11.45
CA PRO A 53 -8.29 -17.24 12.50
C PRO A 53 -7.09 -18.12 12.11
N GLY A 54 -5.90 -17.75 12.58
CA GLY A 54 -4.65 -18.44 12.27
C GLY A 54 -3.85 -17.83 11.11
N ARG A 55 -4.39 -16.85 10.40
CA ARG A 55 -3.64 -16.16 9.33
C ARG A 55 -2.64 -15.14 9.90
N VAL A 56 -1.46 -15.08 9.29
CA VAL A 56 -0.44 -14.06 9.58
C VAL A 56 -0.79 -12.78 8.86
N LEU A 57 -0.83 -11.67 9.58
CA LEU A 57 -1.14 -10.32 9.07
C LEU A 57 0.08 -9.66 8.39
N GLY A 58 -0.19 -8.55 7.70
CA GLY A 58 0.83 -7.62 7.18
C GLY A 58 1.08 -7.75 5.69
N HIS A 59 0.72 -6.68 4.97
CA HIS A 59 0.90 -6.61 3.52
C HIS A 59 1.83 -5.46 3.09
N GLU A 60 2.29 -4.62 3.99
CA GLU A 60 3.25 -3.55 3.71
C GLU A 60 4.62 -3.91 4.28
N ASN A 61 5.45 -4.56 3.47
CA ASN A 61 6.64 -5.24 3.95
C ASN A 61 7.91 -4.76 3.26
N MET A 62 9.00 -4.69 4.03
CA MET A 62 10.34 -4.39 3.58
C MET A 62 11.34 -5.26 4.34
N GLY A 63 12.44 -5.66 3.68
CA GLY A 63 13.45 -6.46 4.35
C GLY A 63 14.67 -6.75 3.50
N GLU A 64 15.52 -7.64 4.01
CA GLU A 64 16.72 -8.12 3.35
C GLU A 64 16.49 -9.51 2.76
N VAL A 65 16.86 -9.70 1.51
CA VAL A 65 16.85 -11.01 0.84
C VAL A 65 17.94 -11.89 1.46
N ILE A 66 17.55 -13.03 2.03
CA ILE A 66 18.48 -13.97 2.69
C ILE A 66 18.67 -15.27 1.91
N GLU A 67 17.75 -15.61 1.00
CA GLU A 67 17.83 -16.78 0.13
C GLU A 67 17.06 -16.51 -1.16
N VAL A 68 17.50 -17.08 -2.28
CA VAL A 68 16.82 -17.01 -3.57
C VAL A 68 16.74 -18.39 -4.20
N GLY A 69 15.67 -18.68 -4.91
CA GLY A 69 15.52 -19.88 -5.71
C GLY A 69 16.42 -19.84 -6.96
N GLU A 70 16.70 -21.00 -7.54
CA GLU A 70 17.60 -21.15 -8.70
C GLU A 70 17.14 -20.45 -9.99
N GLY A 71 15.88 -20.07 -10.06
CA GLY A 71 15.27 -19.35 -11.20
C GLY A 71 15.08 -17.85 -10.94
N VAL A 72 15.73 -17.28 -9.92
CA VAL A 72 15.73 -15.84 -9.62
C VAL A 72 17.00 -15.23 -10.20
N ASP A 73 16.85 -14.29 -11.14
CA ASP A 73 17.97 -13.70 -11.89
C ASP A 73 18.32 -12.27 -11.48
N LEU A 74 17.32 -11.45 -11.12
CA LEU A 74 17.47 -10.01 -10.88
C LEU A 74 17.74 -9.67 -9.42
N VAL A 75 17.11 -10.39 -8.50
CA VAL A 75 17.21 -10.17 -7.05
C VAL A 75 18.32 -11.04 -6.47
N LYS A 76 19.11 -10.51 -5.53
CA LYS A 76 20.26 -11.19 -4.96
C LYS A 76 20.21 -11.24 -3.44
N VAL A 77 20.82 -12.27 -2.86
CA VAL A 77 21.03 -12.33 -1.41
C VAL A 77 21.80 -11.09 -0.95
N GLY A 78 21.28 -10.44 0.07
CA GLY A 78 21.79 -9.19 0.62
C GLY A 78 21.10 -7.94 0.07
N ASP A 79 20.26 -8.01 -0.96
CA ASP A 79 19.51 -6.85 -1.41
C ASP A 79 18.47 -6.44 -0.35
N MET A 80 18.35 -5.12 -0.15
CA MET A 80 17.21 -4.55 0.55
C MET A 80 16.06 -4.38 -0.43
N VAL A 81 14.89 -4.89 -0.09
CA VAL A 81 13.71 -4.88 -0.99
C VAL A 81 12.48 -4.34 -0.29
N CYS A 82 11.68 -3.58 -1.03
CA CYS A 82 10.30 -3.27 -0.69
C CYS A 82 9.38 -4.19 -1.49
N LEU A 83 8.37 -4.73 -0.83
CA LEU A 83 7.45 -5.72 -1.41
C LEU A 83 6.09 -5.07 -1.62
N PRO A 84 5.57 -5.00 -2.85
CA PRO A 84 4.23 -4.48 -3.10
C PRO A 84 3.21 -5.34 -2.37
N PHE A 85 2.14 -4.72 -1.84
CA PHE A 85 1.11 -5.46 -1.09
C PHE A 85 0.47 -6.58 -1.92
N ASN A 86 0.29 -6.36 -3.22
CA ASN A 86 -0.28 -7.32 -4.14
C ASN A 86 0.77 -8.27 -4.69
N VAL A 87 0.39 -9.52 -4.83
CA VAL A 87 1.23 -10.59 -5.40
C VAL A 87 0.84 -10.80 -6.86
N SER A 88 1.84 -10.79 -7.75
CA SER A 88 1.62 -10.94 -9.19
C SER A 88 2.65 -11.86 -9.84
N CYS A 89 2.27 -12.59 -10.88
CA CYS A 89 3.19 -13.51 -11.56
C CYS A 89 4.09 -12.83 -12.61
N GLY A 90 3.78 -11.60 -13.01
CA GLY A 90 4.55 -10.84 -14.00
C GLY A 90 4.37 -11.26 -15.47
N SER A 91 3.67 -12.37 -15.77
CA SER A 91 3.65 -12.96 -17.13
C SER A 91 2.27 -13.32 -17.68
N CYS A 92 1.20 -13.29 -16.89
CA CYS A 92 -0.14 -13.58 -17.40
C CYS A 92 -0.68 -12.43 -18.26
N ALA A 93 -1.81 -12.65 -18.94
CA ALA A 93 -2.41 -11.67 -19.84
C ALA A 93 -2.66 -10.30 -19.15
N ASN A 94 -3.13 -10.31 -17.91
CA ASN A 94 -3.36 -9.08 -17.16
C ASN A 94 -2.04 -8.40 -16.76
N CYS A 95 -1.06 -9.16 -16.27
CA CYS A 95 0.26 -8.60 -15.92
C CYS A 95 0.95 -7.97 -17.14
N ASN A 96 0.87 -8.59 -18.31
CA ASN A 96 1.44 -8.06 -19.56
C ASN A 96 0.76 -6.76 -20.03
N GLN A 97 -0.46 -6.48 -19.53
CA GLN A 97 -1.18 -5.23 -19.79
C GLN A 97 -1.00 -4.20 -18.66
N GLY A 98 -0.15 -4.46 -17.66
CA GLY A 98 0.03 -3.60 -16.49
C GLY A 98 -1.07 -3.74 -15.42
N LEU A 99 -2.04 -4.63 -15.61
CA LEU A 99 -3.14 -4.88 -14.66
C LEU A 99 -2.70 -5.89 -13.59
N THR A 100 -1.60 -5.61 -12.91
CA THR A 100 -0.94 -6.54 -11.98
C THR A 100 -1.79 -6.86 -10.75
N ALA A 101 -2.56 -5.89 -10.25
CA ALA A 101 -3.50 -6.09 -9.14
C ALA A 101 -4.61 -7.12 -9.46
N PHE A 102 -4.82 -7.43 -10.74
CA PHE A 102 -5.78 -8.43 -11.22
C PHE A 102 -5.07 -9.64 -11.84
N CYS A 103 -3.92 -10.04 -11.30
CA CYS A 103 -3.15 -11.19 -11.75
C CYS A 103 -4.04 -12.45 -11.80
N LEU A 104 -4.04 -13.16 -12.95
CA LEU A 104 -4.86 -14.35 -13.16
C LEU A 104 -4.27 -15.63 -12.57
N VAL A 105 -3.06 -15.57 -12.03
CA VAL A 105 -2.29 -16.75 -11.58
C VAL A 105 -2.05 -16.74 -10.08
N ALA A 106 -1.89 -15.57 -9.48
CA ALA A 106 -1.48 -15.46 -8.09
C ALA A 106 -2.55 -15.90 -7.08
N ASN A 107 -3.83 -15.85 -7.46
CA ASN A 107 -4.92 -16.38 -6.64
C ASN A 107 -5.43 -17.69 -7.26
N PRO A 108 -5.22 -18.85 -6.62
CA PRO A 108 -5.63 -20.14 -7.17
C PRO A 108 -7.13 -20.44 -7.00
N ALA A 109 -7.89 -19.60 -6.28
CA ALA A 109 -9.32 -19.82 -6.07
C ALA A 109 -10.08 -19.65 -7.39
N PRO A 110 -11.03 -20.56 -7.72
CA PRO A 110 -11.77 -20.50 -8.98
C PRO A 110 -12.51 -19.17 -9.17
N GLY A 111 -12.32 -18.53 -10.32
CA GLY A 111 -12.98 -17.27 -10.68
C GLY A 111 -12.41 -16.02 -9.98
N MET A 112 -11.36 -16.18 -9.18
CA MET A 112 -10.70 -15.06 -8.53
C MET A 112 -9.53 -14.52 -9.37
N ALA A 113 -9.28 -13.23 -9.24
CA ALA A 113 -8.12 -12.56 -9.83
C ALA A 113 -7.52 -11.61 -8.80
N GLY A 114 -6.18 -11.47 -8.83
CA GLY A 114 -5.47 -10.68 -7.84
C GLY A 114 -5.21 -11.43 -6.54
N ALA A 115 -4.09 -11.10 -5.90
CA ALA A 115 -3.67 -11.68 -4.64
C ALA A 115 -2.90 -10.64 -3.81
N ALA A 116 -2.87 -10.82 -2.49
CA ALA A 116 -2.12 -9.98 -1.58
C ALA A 116 -1.53 -10.78 -0.42
N TYR A 117 -0.48 -10.25 0.18
CA TYR A 117 0.08 -10.83 1.41
C TYR A 117 -0.86 -10.59 2.59
N GLY A 118 -1.06 -11.61 3.44
CA GLY A 118 -1.73 -11.48 4.73
C GLY A 118 -3.13 -10.85 4.69
N PHE A 119 -3.84 -10.97 3.57
CA PHE A 119 -5.15 -10.38 3.38
C PHE A 119 -6.24 -11.44 3.15
N ALA A 120 -7.46 -11.17 3.67
CA ALA A 120 -8.60 -12.06 3.51
C ALA A 120 -8.97 -12.26 2.03
N ASP A 121 -9.26 -13.48 1.62
CA ASP A 121 -9.74 -13.88 0.27
C ASP A 121 -8.86 -13.47 -0.92
N MET A 122 -7.67 -12.94 -0.65
CA MET A 122 -6.70 -12.54 -1.69
C MET A 122 -5.57 -13.57 -1.85
N GLY A 123 -5.92 -14.84 -1.90
CA GLY A 123 -4.99 -15.94 -2.12
C GLY A 123 -4.32 -16.48 -0.86
N PRO A 124 -3.41 -17.45 -1.01
CA PRO A 124 -2.84 -18.22 0.11
C PRO A 124 -1.59 -17.57 0.74
N TRP A 125 -1.25 -16.34 0.37
CA TRP A 125 0.02 -15.72 0.71
C TRP A 125 0.01 -15.24 2.15
N SER A 126 0.99 -15.70 2.94
CA SER A 126 1.18 -15.28 4.32
C SER A 126 1.56 -13.80 4.40
N GLY A 127 1.20 -13.13 5.48
CA GLY A 127 1.60 -11.76 5.74
C GLY A 127 3.04 -11.64 6.24
N GLY A 128 3.59 -10.44 6.16
CA GLY A 128 4.96 -10.14 6.56
C GLY A 128 5.08 -9.40 7.89
N GLN A 129 4.03 -9.33 8.71
CA GLN A 129 4.19 -9.03 10.15
C GLN A 129 4.77 -10.26 10.85
N ALA A 130 5.93 -10.71 10.38
CA ALA A 130 6.66 -11.90 10.75
C ALA A 130 8.17 -11.68 10.59
N GLU A 131 8.99 -12.56 11.16
CA GLU A 131 10.46 -12.47 11.02
C GLU A 131 10.93 -12.77 9.59
N LEU A 132 10.24 -13.71 8.90
CA LEU A 132 10.56 -14.12 7.54
C LEU A 132 9.32 -14.11 6.65
N LEU A 133 9.49 -13.77 5.38
CA LEU A 133 8.45 -13.81 4.36
C LEU A 133 8.97 -14.48 3.09
N ARG A 134 8.21 -15.45 2.56
CA ARG A 134 8.41 -16.00 1.23
C ARG A 134 7.80 -15.07 0.19
N VAL A 135 8.59 -14.66 -0.78
CA VAL A 135 8.18 -13.79 -1.90
C VAL A 135 8.14 -14.64 -3.16
N PRO A 136 6.95 -14.96 -3.70
CA PRO A 136 6.84 -15.68 -4.96
C PRO A 136 7.17 -14.75 -6.15
N TRP A 137 7.64 -15.33 -7.26
CA TRP A 137 8.06 -14.56 -8.46
C TRP A 137 8.90 -13.34 -8.07
N ALA A 138 10.00 -13.59 -7.34
CA ALA A 138 10.79 -12.58 -6.67
C ALA A 138 11.28 -11.46 -7.61
N ASP A 139 11.70 -11.79 -8.83
CA ASP A 139 12.15 -10.80 -9.81
C ASP A 139 11.04 -9.81 -10.22
N PHE A 140 9.79 -10.16 -10.01
CA PHE A 140 8.65 -9.28 -10.28
C PHE A 140 8.09 -8.59 -9.03
N ASN A 141 8.14 -9.27 -7.87
CA ASN A 141 7.53 -8.77 -6.63
C ASN A 141 8.54 -8.16 -5.64
N CYS A 142 9.81 -8.02 -6.00
CA CYS A 142 10.80 -7.32 -5.19
C CYS A 142 11.24 -6.02 -5.88
N LEU A 143 10.96 -4.88 -5.25
CA LEU A 143 11.58 -3.61 -5.61
C LEU A 143 12.92 -3.50 -4.87
N VAL A 144 14.03 -3.66 -5.58
CA VAL A 144 15.37 -3.50 -5.00
C VAL A 144 15.59 -2.02 -4.67
N LEU A 145 15.98 -1.76 -3.43
CA LEU A 145 16.14 -0.41 -2.88
C LEU A 145 17.61 0.05 -2.95
N PRO A 146 17.85 1.37 -2.94
CA PRO A 146 19.19 1.93 -2.85
C PRO A 146 19.94 1.49 -1.58
N PRO A 147 21.30 1.57 -1.57
CA PRO A 147 22.12 1.13 -0.44
C PRO A 147 21.79 1.80 0.91
N ASP A 148 21.29 3.04 0.91
CA ASP A 148 20.87 3.77 2.11
C ASP A 148 19.59 3.21 2.76
N ALA A 149 18.86 2.30 2.09
CA ALA A 149 17.76 1.56 2.69
C ALA A 149 18.19 0.61 3.83
N ARG A 150 19.49 0.38 4.01
CA ARG A 150 20.03 -0.32 5.18
C ARG A 150 19.98 0.52 6.46
N ASP A 151 19.96 1.85 6.32
CA ASP A 151 19.77 2.75 7.45
C ASP A 151 18.33 2.66 7.96
N ILE A 152 18.17 2.24 9.21
CA ILE A 152 16.85 2.07 9.83
C ILE A 152 16.05 3.37 9.87
N SER A 153 16.72 4.52 9.90
CA SER A 153 16.05 5.83 9.84
C SER A 153 15.37 6.10 8.51
N ARG A 154 15.86 5.46 7.41
CA ARG A 154 15.33 5.57 6.06
C ARG A 154 14.27 4.52 5.76
N GLN A 155 14.27 3.40 6.46
CA GLN A 155 13.34 2.29 6.22
C GLN A 155 11.88 2.70 6.38
N LYS A 156 11.58 3.60 7.33
CA LYS A 156 10.23 4.15 7.52
C LYS A 156 9.69 4.91 6.30
N ASP A 157 10.57 5.48 5.48
CA ASP A 157 10.19 6.17 4.25
C ASP A 157 10.02 5.15 3.11
N TYR A 158 10.95 4.20 2.98
CA TYR A 158 10.92 3.19 1.93
C TYR A 158 9.78 2.18 2.06
N VAL A 159 9.40 1.78 3.27
CA VAL A 159 8.30 0.82 3.49
C VAL A 159 6.95 1.35 3.00
N MET A 160 6.77 2.67 2.94
CA MET A 160 5.57 3.29 2.40
C MET A 160 5.35 2.99 0.90
N LEU A 161 6.41 2.60 0.18
CA LEU A 161 6.32 2.17 -1.22
C LEU A 161 5.62 0.82 -1.39
N ALA A 162 5.41 0.06 -0.30
CA ALA A 162 4.74 -1.22 -0.36
C ALA A 162 3.24 -1.11 -0.72
N ASP A 163 2.54 -0.07 -0.20
CA ASP A 163 1.11 0.14 -0.46
C ASP A 163 0.72 1.62 -0.48
N ILE A 164 0.79 2.30 0.67
CA ILE A 164 0.04 3.57 0.86
C ILE A 164 0.50 4.69 -0.08
N PHE A 165 1.79 4.76 -0.43
CA PHE A 165 2.28 5.75 -1.38
C PHE A 165 1.84 5.43 -2.83
N PRO A 166 2.05 4.21 -3.38
CA PRO A 166 1.52 3.83 -4.70
C PRO A 166 -0.01 3.94 -4.78
N THR A 167 -0.74 3.61 -3.71
CA THR A 167 -2.19 3.76 -3.63
C THR A 167 -2.60 5.23 -3.73
N GLY A 168 -1.93 6.12 -3.00
CA GLY A 168 -2.15 7.57 -3.12
C GLY A 168 -1.77 8.12 -4.49
N TRP A 169 -0.69 7.64 -5.08
CA TRP A 169 -0.29 7.99 -6.45
C TRP A 169 -1.35 7.54 -7.46
N HIS A 170 -1.81 6.30 -7.37
CA HIS A 170 -2.83 5.76 -8.27
C HIS A 170 -4.15 6.53 -8.19
N ALA A 171 -4.54 7.00 -7.01
CA ALA A 171 -5.70 7.88 -6.86
C ALA A 171 -5.56 9.16 -7.71
N THR A 172 -4.36 9.75 -7.80
CA THR A 172 -4.12 10.91 -8.66
C THR A 172 -4.11 10.59 -10.15
N GLU A 173 -3.73 9.35 -10.53
CA GLU A 173 -3.86 8.87 -11.92
C GLU A 173 -5.33 8.75 -12.31
N LEU A 174 -6.14 8.10 -11.45
CA LEU A 174 -7.59 7.95 -11.67
C LEU A 174 -8.31 9.30 -11.73
N ALA A 175 -7.88 10.27 -10.93
CA ALA A 175 -8.39 11.64 -10.95
C ALA A 175 -7.82 12.49 -12.11
N CYS A 176 -6.92 11.91 -12.92
CA CYS A 176 -6.25 12.59 -14.05
C CYS A 176 -5.57 13.92 -13.66
N VAL A 177 -4.98 13.99 -12.48
CA VAL A 177 -4.34 15.21 -11.96
C VAL A 177 -3.21 15.66 -12.89
N GLN A 178 -3.27 16.96 -13.29
CA GLN A 178 -2.30 17.62 -14.17
C GLN A 178 -1.59 18.76 -13.43
N PRO A 179 -0.39 19.17 -13.90
CA PRO A 179 0.25 20.38 -13.41
C PRO A 179 -0.68 21.61 -13.51
N GLY A 180 -0.76 22.37 -12.43
CA GLY A 180 -1.61 23.58 -12.35
C GLY A 180 -3.01 23.33 -11.78
N ASP A 181 -3.44 22.08 -11.62
CA ASP A 181 -4.77 21.76 -11.09
C ASP A 181 -4.94 22.16 -9.62
N SER A 182 -6.21 22.33 -9.23
CA SER A 182 -6.63 22.43 -7.84
C SER A 182 -7.25 21.09 -7.40
N VAL A 183 -6.72 20.48 -6.35
CA VAL A 183 -7.10 19.14 -5.88
C VAL A 183 -7.65 19.24 -4.47
N ALA A 184 -8.77 18.56 -4.20
CA ALA A 184 -9.30 18.37 -2.87
C ALA A 184 -9.26 16.87 -2.49
N VAL A 185 -8.66 16.59 -1.35
CA VAL A 185 -8.58 15.23 -0.78
C VAL A 185 -9.41 15.19 0.49
N TYR A 186 -10.37 14.30 0.54
CA TYR A 186 -11.21 14.07 1.72
C TYR A 186 -10.63 12.93 2.56
N GLY A 187 -10.26 13.25 3.80
CA GLY A 187 -9.59 12.35 4.74
C GLY A 187 -8.07 12.51 4.74
N ALA A 188 -7.51 12.94 5.88
CA ALA A 188 -6.06 13.07 6.12
C ALA A 188 -5.49 11.83 6.81
N GLY A 189 -6.03 10.64 6.52
CA GLY A 189 -5.40 9.38 6.87
C GLY A 189 -4.13 9.12 6.02
N PRO A 190 -3.38 8.04 6.29
CA PRO A 190 -2.12 7.78 5.58
C PRO A 190 -2.25 7.82 4.05
N VAL A 191 -3.27 7.14 3.48
CA VAL A 191 -3.53 7.14 2.03
C VAL A 191 -3.89 8.55 1.52
N GLY A 192 -4.76 9.29 2.25
CA GLY A 192 -5.13 10.65 1.85
C GLY A 192 -3.96 11.61 1.85
N LEU A 193 -3.07 11.51 2.86
CA LEU A 193 -1.83 12.30 2.90
C LEU A 193 -0.90 11.95 1.72
N MET A 194 -0.79 10.67 1.37
CA MET A 194 0.01 10.24 0.22
C MET A 194 -0.61 10.66 -1.11
N ALA A 195 -1.94 10.65 -1.23
CA ALA A 195 -2.63 11.19 -2.41
C ALA A 195 -2.41 12.71 -2.55
N ALA A 196 -2.50 13.46 -1.46
CA ALA A 196 -2.21 14.89 -1.44
C ALA A 196 -0.75 15.18 -1.84
N TYR A 197 0.20 14.43 -1.25
CA TYR A 197 1.61 14.58 -1.57
C TYR A 197 1.90 14.20 -3.03
N SER A 198 1.28 13.14 -3.55
CA SER A 198 1.38 12.75 -4.96
C SER A 198 0.84 13.83 -5.90
N ALA A 199 -0.26 14.49 -5.56
CA ALA A 199 -0.78 15.62 -6.32
C ALA A 199 0.21 16.80 -6.34
N ILE A 200 0.87 17.09 -5.22
CA ILE A 200 1.93 18.11 -5.13
C ILE A 200 3.11 17.74 -6.04
N ILE A 201 3.58 16.48 -5.99
CA ILE A 201 4.67 15.98 -6.86
C ILE A 201 4.31 16.12 -8.34
N LYS A 202 3.05 15.89 -8.71
CA LYS A 202 2.54 16.06 -10.08
C LYS A 202 2.41 17.53 -10.51
N GLY A 203 2.67 18.47 -9.61
CA GLY A 203 2.63 19.92 -9.92
C GLY A 203 1.26 20.55 -9.81
N ALA A 204 0.34 19.97 -9.04
CA ALA A 204 -0.91 20.64 -8.70
C ALA A 204 -0.64 22.01 -8.05
N ASN A 205 -1.39 23.04 -8.47
CA ASN A 205 -1.21 24.39 -7.97
C ASN A 205 -1.72 24.59 -6.54
N LYS A 206 -2.83 23.93 -6.21
CA LYS A 206 -3.41 23.93 -4.87
C LYS A 206 -3.85 22.54 -4.50
N VAL A 207 -3.43 22.06 -3.32
CA VAL A 207 -3.88 20.79 -2.77
C VAL A 207 -4.49 21.04 -1.41
N MET A 208 -5.76 20.78 -1.27
CA MET A 208 -6.54 20.95 -0.04
C MET A 208 -6.81 19.58 0.57
N VAL A 209 -6.66 19.46 1.88
CA VAL A 209 -6.94 18.21 2.62
C VAL A 209 -7.97 18.48 3.70
N VAL A 210 -9.12 17.82 3.60
CA VAL A 210 -10.26 17.98 4.50
C VAL A 210 -10.27 16.86 5.53
N ASP A 211 -10.24 17.19 6.82
CA ASP A 211 -10.35 16.23 7.93
C ASP A 211 -10.89 16.94 9.18
N ARG A 212 -11.16 16.18 10.24
CA ARG A 212 -11.60 16.68 11.55
C ARG A 212 -10.55 16.53 12.63
N HIS A 213 -9.51 15.74 12.37
CA HIS A 213 -8.49 15.42 13.36
C HIS A 213 -7.33 16.43 13.30
N PRO A 214 -7.08 17.23 14.37
CA PRO A 214 -6.08 18.29 14.34
C PRO A 214 -4.67 17.81 14.00
N ASP A 215 -4.27 16.63 14.51
CA ASP A 215 -2.92 16.09 14.25
C ASP A 215 -2.75 15.70 12.78
N ARG A 216 -3.79 15.16 12.14
CA ARG A 216 -3.76 14.82 10.72
C ARG A 216 -3.72 16.06 9.84
N LEU A 217 -4.48 17.09 10.20
CA LEU A 217 -4.45 18.38 9.49
C LEU A 217 -3.09 19.05 9.60
N ARG A 218 -2.41 18.95 10.76
CA ARG A 218 -1.03 19.42 10.93
C ARG A 218 -0.06 18.67 10.02
N LEU A 219 -0.22 17.35 9.84
CA LEU A 219 0.59 16.58 8.89
C LEU A 219 0.31 16.99 7.45
N ALA A 220 -0.95 17.28 7.09
CA ALA A 220 -1.30 17.82 5.77
C ALA A 220 -0.58 19.14 5.50
N GLU A 221 -0.51 20.03 6.47
CA GLU A 221 0.25 21.30 6.36
C GLU A 221 1.75 21.06 6.18
N GLN A 222 2.32 20.10 6.93
CA GLN A 222 3.74 19.78 6.85
C GLN A 222 4.18 19.24 5.48
N ILE A 223 3.31 18.54 4.77
CA ILE A 223 3.59 18.09 3.40
C ILE A 223 3.33 19.17 2.32
N GLY A 224 2.90 20.36 2.73
CA GLY A 224 2.65 21.49 1.82
C GLY A 224 1.21 21.59 1.32
N ALA A 225 0.28 20.81 1.84
CA ALA A 225 -1.15 20.90 1.52
C ALA A 225 -1.83 21.96 2.40
N ILE A 226 -3.00 22.44 1.97
CA ILE A 226 -3.85 23.39 2.70
C ILE A 226 -4.82 22.58 3.57
N PRO A 227 -4.68 22.59 4.91
CA PRO A 227 -5.57 21.86 5.79
C PRO A 227 -6.94 22.55 5.91
N ILE A 228 -8.02 21.77 5.85
CA ILE A 228 -9.40 22.23 6.01
C ILE A 228 -10.05 21.46 7.14
N ASP A 229 -10.39 22.14 8.23
CA ASP A 229 -11.06 21.56 9.39
C ASP A 229 -12.59 21.55 9.20
N ASP A 230 -13.14 20.35 8.89
CA ASP A 230 -14.58 20.13 8.71
C ASP A 230 -15.35 19.95 10.06
N SER A 231 -14.67 19.96 11.20
CA SER A 231 -15.33 19.84 12.52
C SER A 231 -16.25 21.03 12.86
N LYS A 232 -16.01 22.17 12.21
CA LYS A 232 -16.73 23.43 12.42
C LYS A 232 -17.94 23.63 11.47
N GLY A 233 -18.30 22.59 10.72
CA GLY A 233 -19.39 22.61 9.73
C GLY A 233 -18.88 22.82 8.31
N CYS A 234 -19.77 22.71 7.33
CA CYS A 234 -19.43 22.78 5.91
C CYS A 234 -18.65 24.07 5.57
N GLN A 235 -17.36 23.93 5.27
CA GLN A 235 -16.47 24.98 4.84
C GLN A 235 -16.54 25.20 3.31
N ALA A 236 -17.63 24.72 2.67
CA ALA A 236 -17.83 24.89 1.23
C ALA A 236 -17.64 26.33 0.72
N PRO A 237 -18.04 27.40 1.46
CA PRO A 237 -17.70 28.78 1.05
C PRO A 237 -16.20 29.04 0.97
N GLY A 238 -15.40 28.57 1.94
CA GLY A 238 -13.94 28.72 1.92
C GLY A 238 -13.26 27.89 0.83
N LEU A 239 -13.81 26.72 0.49
CA LEU A 239 -13.40 25.94 -0.66
C LEU A 239 -13.72 26.68 -1.96
N MET A 240 -14.92 27.26 -2.09
CA MET A 240 -15.36 27.99 -3.29
C MET A 240 -14.60 29.29 -3.51
N GLU A 241 -14.22 30.01 -2.46
CA GLU A 241 -13.36 31.20 -2.57
C GLU A 241 -11.95 30.85 -3.07
N SER A 242 -11.42 29.68 -2.71
CA SER A 242 -10.16 29.17 -3.25
C SER A 242 -10.28 28.59 -4.67
N TRP A 243 -11.51 28.27 -5.12
CA TRP A 243 -11.80 27.66 -6.42
C TRP A 243 -12.15 28.66 -7.53
N SER A 244 -12.20 29.95 -7.25
CA SER A 244 -12.60 30.99 -8.22
C SER A 244 -11.71 31.09 -9.47
N ALA A 245 -10.78 30.18 -9.69
CA ALA A 245 -9.90 30.11 -10.85
C ALA A 245 -9.91 28.71 -11.53
N GLY A 246 -11.10 28.12 -11.78
CA GLY A 246 -11.27 27.01 -12.71
C GLY A 246 -10.94 25.63 -12.16
N PHE A 247 -11.98 24.87 -11.84
CA PHE A 247 -11.92 23.42 -11.61
C PHE A 247 -12.24 22.69 -12.91
N GLN A 248 -11.30 21.91 -13.44
CA GLN A 248 -11.59 20.88 -14.43
C GLN A 248 -11.56 19.53 -13.68
N GLY A 249 -12.74 19.05 -13.26
CA GLY A 249 -12.86 17.72 -12.67
C GLY A 249 -12.75 16.65 -13.74
N CYS A 250 -11.80 15.74 -13.62
CA CYS A 250 -11.99 14.39 -14.10
C CYS A 250 -13.04 13.73 -13.21
N GLY A 251 -14.08 13.15 -13.82
CA GLY A 251 -15.11 12.42 -13.08
C GLY A 251 -14.49 11.32 -12.25
N ASP A 252 -14.99 11.14 -11.04
CA ASP A 252 -14.79 9.91 -10.31
C ASP A 252 -15.19 8.74 -11.23
N GLY A 253 -14.49 7.63 -11.15
CA GLY A 253 -14.81 6.44 -11.93
C GLY A 253 -16.20 5.83 -11.63
N VAL A 254 -17.09 6.59 -11.00
CA VAL A 254 -18.47 6.27 -10.59
C VAL A 254 -19.51 7.20 -11.25
N GLY A 255 -19.13 8.02 -12.21
CA GLY A 255 -20.09 8.65 -13.12
C GLY A 255 -20.93 9.80 -12.57
N HIS A 256 -20.49 10.47 -11.52
CA HIS A 256 -21.10 11.72 -11.06
C HIS A 256 -20.20 12.92 -11.35
N ARG A 257 -20.58 13.67 -12.40
CA ARG A 257 -20.09 15.05 -12.58
C ARG A 257 -20.82 15.94 -11.57
N VAL A 258 -20.07 16.61 -10.73
CA VAL A 258 -20.55 17.72 -9.93
C VAL A 258 -20.01 19.01 -10.53
#